data_0e1160598cb22e63727965b444fec4c5
#
_entry.id   0e1160598cb22e63727965b444fec4c5
#
_cell.length_a   1.000
_cell.length_b   1.000
_cell.length_c   1.000
_cell.angle_alpha   90.00
_cell.angle_beta   90.00
_cell.angle_gamma   90.00
#
_symmetry.space_group_name_H-M   'P 1'
#
loop_
_entity.id
_entity.type
_entity.pdbx_description
1 polymer ?
#
loop_
_entity_poly.entity_id
_entity_poly.type
_entity_poly.pdbx_seq_one_letter_code
_entity_poly.pdbx_strand_id
1 'polypeptide(L)'
;AVRAQVDEMTAAILGPGWDGAWFRRAYDANGRPVGSAECAEGKIYIEPQGMCVMAGVGLSDGRALQALESVRRHLDTEYGILLLQPAYTQYHLELGEISSYPPGYKENAGIFCHNNPWISCAECAAGRGGRAFEVYRRTCPAYLEEISEIHRTEPYVYSQMIAGRDAAAFGEAKNSWLTGTAAWTFVNISQYILGIQPTLDGLRIAPCIPAAMPGFTVTRTYRGAVYE
;
A
#
# COMPACT_ATOMS: atom_id res chain seq x y z
N ALA A 1 -23.63 -15.62 -10.49
CA ALA A 1 -23.92 -14.49 -9.56
C ALA A 1 -22.64 -13.76 -9.19
N VAL A 2 -21.66 -14.34 -8.47
CA VAL A 2 -20.45 -13.64 -7.99
C VAL A 2 -19.62 -13.04 -9.13
N ARG A 3 -19.35 -13.79 -10.19
CA ARG A 3 -18.55 -13.29 -11.34
C ARG A 3 -19.17 -12.05 -11.98
N ALA A 4 -20.49 -12.03 -12.19
CA ALA A 4 -21.18 -10.87 -12.74
C ALA A 4 -21.06 -9.64 -11.84
N GLN A 5 -21.10 -9.81 -10.50
CA GLN A 5 -20.84 -8.71 -9.55
C GLN A 5 -19.40 -8.20 -9.62
N VAL A 6 -18.41 -9.09 -9.75
CA VAL A 6 -17.02 -8.69 -9.94
C VAL A 6 -16.84 -7.89 -11.23
N ASP A 7 -17.47 -8.32 -12.32
CA ASP A 7 -17.42 -7.62 -13.62
C ASP A 7 -18.06 -6.22 -13.52
N GLU A 8 -19.22 -6.12 -12.86
CA GLU A 8 -19.90 -4.84 -12.61
C GLU A 8 -19.05 -3.90 -11.74
N MET A 9 -18.49 -4.39 -10.64
CA MET A 9 -17.59 -3.61 -9.76
C MET A 9 -16.35 -3.16 -10.52
N THR A 10 -15.74 -4.04 -11.32
CA THR A 10 -14.58 -3.69 -12.15
C THR A 10 -14.92 -2.60 -13.17
N ALA A 11 -16.07 -2.68 -13.81
CA ALA A 11 -16.53 -1.65 -14.74
C ALA A 11 -16.75 -0.30 -14.03
N ALA A 12 -17.32 -0.31 -12.82
CA ALA A 12 -17.50 0.90 -12.00
C ALA A 12 -16.15 1.53 -11.60
N ILE A 13 -15.17 0.72 -11.22
CA ILE A 13 -13.82 1.19 -10.87
C ILE A 13 -13.11 1.79 -12.10
N LEU A 14 -13.18 1.13 -13.25
CA LEU A 14 -12.55 1.59 -14.48
C LEU A 14 -13.31 2.74 -15.17
N GLY A 15 -14.57 2.95 -14.85
CA GLY A 15 -15.40 4.05 -15.33
C GLY A 15 -15.36 5.24 -14.35
N PRO A 16 -16.44 5.48 -13.58
CA PRO A 16 -16.51 6.62 -12.68
C PRO A 16 -15.46 6.60 -11.56
N GLY A 17 -14.94 5.43 -11.20
CA GLY A 17 -13.86 5.29 -10.20
C GLY A 17 -12.46 5.68 -10.68
N TRP A 18 -12.26 5.92 -11.99
CA TRP A 18 -10.99 6.34 -12.57
C TRP A 18 -10.90 7.86 -12.71
N ASP A 19 -9.84 8.46 -12.17
CA ASP A 19 -9.62 9.92 -12.16
C ASP A 19 -8.65 10.39 -13.27
N GLY A 20 -8.44 9.57 -14.29
CA GLY A 20 -7.52 9.90 -15.38
C GLY A 20 -6.07 9.51 -15.16
N ALA A 21 -5.61 9.43 -13.91
CA ALA A 21 -4.25 9.04 -13.55
C ALA A 21 -4.15 8.09 -12.34
N TRP A 22 -5.24 7.95 -11.57
CA TRP A 22 -5.33 7.05 -10.41
C TRP A 22 -6.78 6.65 -10.13
N PHE A 23 -7.00 5.71 -9.24
CA PHE A 23 -8.32 5.28 -8.76
C PHE A 23 -8.80 6.22 -7.64
N ARG A 24 -10.04 6.71 -7.77
CA ARG A 24 -10.71 7.53 -6.74
C ARG A 24 -10.92 6.73 -5.46
N ARG A 25 -10.95 7.42 -4.33
CA ARG A 25 -11.19 6.79 -3.02
C ARG A 25 -12.65 6.44 -2.80
N ALA A 26 -13.53 7.39 -3.08
CA ALA A 26 -14.97 7.27 -2.83
C ALA A 26 -15.74 8.44 -3.48
N TYR A 27 -17.04 8.44 -3.23
CA TYR A 27 -17.91 9.61 -3.39
C TYR A 27 -18.57 9.92 -2.05
N ASP A 28 -18.72 11.20 -1.72
CA ASP A 28 -19.46 11.62 -0.53
C ASP A 28 -20.98 11.44 -0.70
N ALA A 29 -21.76 11.73 0.35
CA ALA A 29 -23.21 11.63 0.33
C ALA A 29 -23.91 12.54 -0.71
N ASN A 30 -23.21 13.54 -1.22
CA ASN A 30 -23.70 14.47 -2.25
C ASN A 30 -23.21 14.09 -3.66
N GLY A 31 -22.52 12.96 -3.81
CA GLY A 31 -21.95 12.51 -5.06
C GLY A 31 -20.67 13.24 -5.50
N ARG A 32 -20.01 13.97 -4.59
CA ARG A 32 -18.74 14.63 -4.88
C ARG A 32 -17.60 13.63 -4.77
N PRO A 33 -16.61 13.67 -5.68
CA PRO A 33 -15.50 12.73 -5.63
C PRO A 33 -14.59 12.99 -4.41
N VAL A 34 -14.11 11.92 -3.81
CA VAL A 34 -13.06 11.89 -2.80
C VAL A 34 -11.85 11.17 -3.39
N GLY A 35 -10.67 11.74 -3.28
CA GLY A 35 -9.48 11.17 -3.91
C GLY A 35 -9.40 11.47 -5.42
N SER A 36 -9.76 12.68 -5.81
CA SER A 36 -9.74 13.17 -7.20
C SER A 36 -8.81 14.36 -7.34
N ALA A 37 -8.24 14.53 -8.53
CA ALA A 37 -7.46 15.71 -8.91
C ALA A 37 -8.24 17.02 -8.74
N GLU A 38 -9.58 16.96 -8.80
CA GLU A 38 -10.48 18.10 -8.59
C GLU A 38 -10.55 18.57 -7.13
N CYS A 39 -10.21 17.70 -6.17
CA CYS A 39 -10.21 18.05 -4.75
C CYS A 39 -9.09 19.05 -4.44
N ALA A 40 -9.31 19.97 -3.50
CA ALA A 40 -8.25 20.88 -3.01
C ALA A 40 -7.23 20.09 -2.16
N GLU A 41 -7.73 19.26 -1.26
CA GLU A 41 -6.99 18.39 -0.34
C GLU A 41 -7.40 16.93 -0.57
N GLY A 42 -6.62 15.97 -0.12
CA GLY A 42 -6.94 14.55 -0.28
C GLY A 42 -7.15 14.12 -1.74
N LYS A 43 -6.28 14.58 -2.65
CA LYS A 43 -6.40 14.31 -4.10
C LYS A 43 -6.15 12.86 -4.47
N ILE A 44 -5.20 12.22 -3.80
CA ILE A 44 -4.82 10.83 -4.04
C ILE A 44 -4.67 10.08 -2.71
N TYR A 45 -5.15 8.84 -2.69
CA TYR A 45 -5.08 7.93 -1.54
C TYR A 45 -4.38 6.64 -1.94
N ILE A 46 -3.62 6.06 -1.01
CA ILE A 46 -2.85 4.83 -1.24
C ILE A 46 -3.75 3.60 -1.43
N GLU A 47 -4.85 3.49 -0.66
CA GLU A 47 -5.64 2.26 -0.55
C GLU A 47 -6.25 1.83 -1.89
N PRO A 48 -6.94 2.70 -2.66
CA PRO A 48 -7.52 2.25 -3.93
C PRO A 48 -6.46 1.85 -4.94
N GLN A 49 -5.28 2.48 -4.92
CA GLN A 49 -4.20 2.10 -5.84
C GLN A 49 -3.69 0.69 -5.54
N GLY A 50 -3.38 0.40 -4.27
CA GLY A 50 -2.94 -0.91 -3.84
C GLY A 50 -3.97 -2.00 -4.10
N MET A 51 -5.20 -1.80 -3.61
CA MET A 51 -6.26 -2.82 -3.67
C MET A 51 -6.74 -3.11 -5.08
N CYS A 52 -6.96 -2.09 -5.92
CA CYS A 52 -7.40 -2.29 -7.30
C CYS A 52 -6.36 -3.05 -8.12
N VAL A 53 -5.07 -2.68 -8.01
CA VAL A 53 -4.01 -3.35 -8.75
C VAL A 53 -3.77 -4.78 -8.26
N MET A 54 -3.81 -5.02 -6.94
CA MET A 54 -3.75 -6.40 -6.37
C MET A 54 -4.90 -7.27 -6.88
N ALA A 55 -6.09 -6.70 -7.09
CA ALA A 55 -7.24 -7.39 -7.66
C ALA A 55 -7.15 -7.58 -9.18
N GLY A 56 -6.08 -7.10 -9.84
CA GLY A 56 -5.87 -7.21 -11.29
C GLY A 56 -6.54 -6.09 -12.11
N VAL A 57 -7.20 -5.13 -11.45
CA VAL A 57 -7.89 -4.04 -12.14
C VAL A 57 -6.89 -3.11 -12.82
N GLY A 58 -7.08 -2.87 -14.11
CA GLY A 58 -6.23 -1.97 -14.91
C GLY A 58 -4.88 -2.53 -15.34
N LEU A 59 -4.56 -3.83 -15.07
CA LEU A 59 -3.32 -4.45 -15.54
C LEU A 59 -3.30 -4.63 -17.07
N SER A 60 -4.44 -4.95 -17.68
CA SER A 60 -4.52 -5.23 -19.11
C SER A 60 -4.51 -3.98 -19.99
N ASP A 61 -4.87 -2.81 -19.46
CA ASP A 61 -5.00 -1.56 -20.21
C ASP A 61 -3.99 -0.48 -19.79
N GLY A 62 -3.07 -0.81 -18.88
CA GLY A 62 -2.01 0.07 -18.41
C GLY A 62 -2.39 1.04 -17.29
N ARG A 63 -3.65 1.12 -16.87
CA ARG A 63 -4.09 2.01 -15.77
C ARG A 63 -3.47 1.64 -14.44
N ALA A 64 -3.24 0.35 -14.18
CA ALA A 64 -2.54 -0.11 -12.99
C ALA A 64 -1.13 0.49 -12.88
N LEU A 65 -0.36 0.47 -13.97
CA LEU A 65 0.98 1.07 -14.00
C LEU A 65 0.92 2.59 -13.82
N GLN A 66 -0.06 3.25 -14.43
CA GLN A 66 -0.27 4.69 -14.28
C GLN A 66 -0.64 5.05 -12.84
N ALA A 67 -1.51 4.27 -12.18
CA ALA A 67 -1.88 4.47 -10.78
C ALA A 67 -0.67 4.30 -9.85
N LEU A 68 0.14 3.25 -10.03
CA LEU A 68 1.37 3.03 -9.26
C LEU A 68 2.41 4.13 -9.48
N GLU A 69 2.53 4.66 -10.70
CA GLU A 69 3.40 5.81 -10.96
C GLU A 69 2.88 7.09 -10.31
N SER A 70 1.56 7.26 -10.21
CA SER A 70 0.94 8.36 -9.46
C SER A 70 1.21 8.24 -7.96
N VAL A 71 1.16 7.03 -7.38
CA VAL A 71 1.61 6.78 -5.99
C VAL A 71 3.05 7.22 -5.81
N ARG A 72 3.94 6.79 -6.71
CA ARG A 72 5.36 7.14 -6.64
C ARG A 72 5.59 8.65 -6.70
N ARG A 73 4.87 9.34 -7.57
CA ARG A 73 5.02 10.79 -7.77
C ARG A 73 4.48 11.61 -6.61
N HIS A 74 3.33 11.22 -6.05
CA HIS A 74 2.58 12.05 -5.12
C HIS A 74 2.72 11.62 -3.66
N LEU A 75 2.86 10.33 -3.39
CA LEU A 75 2.80 9.78 -2.03
C LEU A 75 4.15 9.27 -1.52
N ASP A 76 5.13 9.03 -2.39
CA ASP A 76 6.41 8.46 -2.00
C ASP A 76 7.23 9.40 -1.12
N THR A 77 7.84 8.84 -0.07
CA THR A 77 8.82 9.51 0.77
C THR A 77 10.00 8.59 1.05
N GLU A 78 11.06 9.09 1.63
CA GLU A 78 12.21 8.28 2.05
C GLU A 78 11.88 7.27 3.16
N TYR A 79 10.85 7.54 3.98
CA TYR A 79 10.45 6.67 5.11
C TYR A 79 9.25 5.76 4.80
N GLY A 80 8.67 5.85 3.62
CA GLY A 80 7.51 5.07 3.19
C GLY A 80 6.55 5.88 2.33
N ILE A 81 5.35 5.33 2.14
CA ILE A 81 4.32 5.92 1.27
C ILE A 81 3.23 6.53 2.14
N LEU A 82 2.92 7.81 1.92
CA LEU A 82 1.86 8.54 2.60
C LEU A 82 0.49 7.91 2.31
N LEU A 83 -0.42 8.01 3.27
CA LEU A 83 -1.79 7.54 3.07
C LEU A 83 -2.54 8.35 2.02
N LEU A 84 -2.39 9.68 2.06
CA LEU A 84 -3.01 10.60 1.12
C LEU A 84 -2.15 11.85 0.93
N GLN A 85 -2.47 12.65 -0.10
CA GLN A 85 -1.85 13.96 -0.36
C GLN A 85 -2.78 14.84 -1.24
N PRO A 86 -2.82 16.18 -1.04
CA PRO A 86 -2.34 16.94 0.12
C PRO A 86 -3.07 16.60 1.41
N ALA A 87 -2.44 16.84 2.56
CA ALA A 87 -3.09 16.69 3.86
C ALA A 87 -4.30 17.63 4.02
N TYR A 88 -5.27 17.21 4.83
CA TYR A 88 -6.37 18.07 5.25
C TYR A 88 -5.88 19.08 6.29
N THR A 89 -6.15 20.34 6.05
CA THR A 89 -5.80 21.46 6.96
C THR A 89 -6.99 21.97 7.76
N GLN A 90 -8.20 21.49 7.40
CA GLN A 90 -9.47 21.84 8.06
C GLN A 90 -10.29 20.58 8.29
N TYR A 91 -11.19 20.65 9.29
CA TYR A 91 -12.15 19.57 9.53
C TYR A 91 -13.26 19.63 8.48
N HIS A 92 -13.49 18.49 7.83
CA HIS A 92 -14.55 18.27 6.86
C HIS A 92 -15.58 17.30 7.43
N LEU A 93 -16.77 17.80 7.74
CA LEU A 93 -17.83 16.99 8.35
C LEU A 93 -18.20 15.77 7.50
N GLU A 94 -18.21 15.93 6.17
CA GLU A 94 -18.53 14.90 5.20
C GLU A 94 -17.48 13.80 5.09
N LEU A 95 -16.24 14.05 5.50
CA LEU A 95 -15.13 13.10 5.52
C LEU A 95 -14.89 12.51 6.90
N GLY A 96 -15.37 13.18 7.94
CA GLY A 96 -15.28 12.72 9.31
C GLY A 96 -13.86 12.75 9.88
N GLU A 97 -13.54 11.75 10.69
CA GLU A 97 -12.36 11.71 11.55
C GLU A 97 -11.03 11.86 10.81
N ILE A 98 -10.92 11.38 9.57
CA ILE A 98 -9.69 11.49 8.77
C ILE A 98 -9.18 12.93 8.65
N SER A 99 -10.10 13.90 8.58
CA SER A 99 -9.78 15.32 8.48
C SER A 99 -9.58 16.01 9.85
N SER A 100 -9.75 15.29 10.96
CA SER A 100 -9.54 15.82 12.31
C SER A 100 -8.12 15.64 12.83
N TYR A 101 -7.36 14.70 12.26
CA TYR A 101 -5.96 14.50 12.65
C TYR A 101 -5.07 15.64 12.15
N PRO A 102 -4.03 16.00 12.89
CA PRO A 102 -3.04 16.96 12.40
C PRO A 102 -2.39 16.46 11.09
N PRO A 103 -2.05 17.38 10.15
CA PRO A 103 -1.33 17.04 8.94
C PRO A 103 -0.07 16.21 9.20
N GLY A 104 0.10 15.13 8.46
CA GLY A 104 1.22 14.19 8.60
C GLY A 104 1.03 13.13 9.68
N TYR A 105 -0.13 13.07 10.36
CA TYR A 105 -0.39 12.07 11.40
C TYR A 105 -1.60 11.21 11.07
N LYS A 106 -1.54 9.93 11.51
CA LYS A 106 -2.61 8.95 11.31
C LYS A 106 -3.03 8.89 9.84
N GLU A 107 -4.33 8.88 9.59
CA GLU A 107 -4.89 8.83 8.24
C GLU A 107 -4.77 10.14 7.48
N ASN A 108 -4.43 11.25 8.16
CA ASN A 108 -4.25 12.55 7.49
C ASN A 108 -2.81 12.76 7.00
N ALA A 109 -2.46 12.13 5.90
CA ALA A 109 -1.14 12.18 5.26
C ALA A 109 0.02 11.63 6.10
N GLY A 110 -0.24 10.81 7.12
CA GLY A 110 0.77 9.97 7.75
C GLY A 110 1.19 8.82 6.82
N ILE A 111 2.34 8.21 7.07
CA ILE A 111 2.72 6.94 6.46
C ILE A 111 2.06 5.84 7.29
N PHE A 112 0.89 5.36 6.86
CA PHE A 112 0.19 4.31 7.57
C PHE A 112 0.79 2.96 7.18
N CYS A 113 1.55 2.35 8.09
CA CYS A 113 2.51 1.31 7.73
C CYS A 113 1.88 0.06 7.13
N HIS A 114 0.65 -0.35 7.52
CA HIS A 114 0.04 -1.55 6.96
C HIS A 114 -0.48 -1.39 5.52
N ASN A 115 -0.63 -0.16 5.03
CA ASN A 115 -1.04 0.10 3.64
C ASN A 115 0.15 0.02 2.67
N ASN A 116 1.37 0.21 3.18
CA ASN A 116 2.59 0.15 2.36
C ASN A 116 2.83 -1.23 1.72
N PRO A 117 2.67 -2.37 2.44
CA PRO A 117 2.69 -3.69 1.82
C PRO A 117 1.69 -3.89 0.69
N TRP A 118 0.53 -3.21 0.70
CA TRP A 118 -0.43 -3.30 -0.41
C TRP A 118 0.13 -2.75 -1.72
N ILE A 119 0.90 -1.66 -1.66
CA ILE A 119 1.59 -1.14 -2.84
C ILE A 119 2.70 -2.09 -3.28
N SER A 120 3.48 -2.66 -2.36
CA SER A 120 4.48 -3.67 -2.70
C SER A 120 3.86 -4.89 -3.37
N CYS A 121 2.72 -5.40 -2.86
CA CYS A 121 1.97 -6.49 -3.49
C CYS A 121 1.45 -6.09 -4.89
N ALA A 122 0.95 -4.88 -5.04
CA ALA A 122 0.49 -4.34 -6.32
C ALA A 122 1.64 -4.20 -7.34
N GLU A 123 2.82 -3.77 -6.90
CA GLU A 123 4.04 -3.74 -7.73
C GLU A 123 4.44 -5.15 -8.19
N CYS A 124 4.32 -6.16 -7.31
CA CYS A 124 4.52 -7.56 -7.69
C CYS A 124 3.47 -8.03 -8.72
N ALA A 125 2.20 -7.69 -8.54
CA ALA A 125 1.14 -8.02 -9.50
C ALA A 125 1.40 -7.38 -10.88
N ALA A 126 2.05 -6.22 -10.90
CA ALA A 126 2.49 -5.52 -12.11
C ALA A 126 3.86 -5.97 -12.62
N GLY A 127 4.50 -7.00 -12.03
CA GLY A 127 5.81 -7.53 -12.44
C GLY A 127 7.02 -6.66 -12.08
N ARG A 128 6.87 -5.72 -11.14
CA ARG A 128 7.90 -4.72 -10.78
C ARG A 128 8.63 -5.07 -9.49
N GLY A 129 9.28 -6.25 -9.43
CA GLY A 129 9.90 -6.80 -8.22
C GLY A 129 10.95 -5.90 -7.54
N GLY A 130 11.74 -5.15 -8.31
CA GLY A 130 12.69 -4.19 -7.76
C GLY A 130 12.00 -3.10 -6.94
N ARG A 131 10.91 -2.54 -7.47
CA ARG A 131 10.13 -1.51 -6.77
C ARG A 131 9.36 -2.09 -5.58
N ALA A 132 8.79 -3.29 -5.73
CA ALA A 132 8.12 -3.98 -4.64
C ALA A 132 9.05 -4.17 -3.42
N PHE A 133 10.28 -4.61 -3.67
CA PHE A 133 11.28 -4.81 -2.61
C PHE A 133 11.76 -3.48 -2.00
N GLU A 134 11.87 -2.43 -2.79
CA GLU A 134 12.17 -1.08 -2.28
C GLU A 134 11.11 -0.59 -1.28
N VAL A 135 9.82 -0.73 -1.62
CA VAL A 135 8.70 -0.38 -0.72
C VAL A 135 8.75 -1.24 0.55
N TYR A 136 8.96 -2.55 0.41
CA TYR A 136 9.11 -3.47 1.53
C TYR A 136 10.18 -3.02 2.53
N ARG A 137 11.36 -2.64 2.04
CA ARG A 137 12.50 -2.26 2.89
C ARG A 137 12.24 -1.02 3.74
N ARG A 138 11.46 -0.05 3.23
CA ARG A 138 11.25 1.24 3.90
C ARG A 138 10.48 1.17 5.20
N THR A 139 9.66 0.14 5.40
CA THR A 139 8.87 -0.05 6.62
C THR A 139 9.25 -1.31 7.40
N CYS A 140 10.16 -2.12 6.88
CA CYS A 140 10.61 -3.35 7.53
C CYS A 140 11.68 -3.04 8.58
N PRO A 141 11.44 -3.34 9.88
CA PRO A 141 12.34 -2.98 10.97
C PRO A 141 13.78 -3.47 10.80
N ALA A 142 13.99 -4.59 10.10
CA ALA A 142 15.34 -5.12 9.84
C ALA A 142 16.22 -4.21 8.96
N TYR A 143 15.65 -3.20 8.32
CA TYR A 143 16.35 -2.26 7.44
C TYR A 143 16.39 -0.82 7.98
N LEU A 144 15.93 -0.59 9.21
CA LEU A 144 15.79 0.76 9.79
C LEU A 144 16.89 1.12 10.79
N GLU A 145 17.92 0.30 10.93
CA GLU A 145 19.01 0.50 11.90
C GLU A 145 19.70 1.86 11.71
N GLU A 146 20.03 2.22 10.45
CA GLU A 146 20.74 3.45 10.13
C GLU A 146 19.91 4.73 10.42
N ILE A 147 18.59 4.60 10.56
CA ILE A 147 17.68 5.70 10.87
C ILE A 147 16.99 5.55 12.23
N SER A 148 17.51 4.69 13.11
CA SER A 148 16.91 4.38 14.41
C SER A 148 16.69 5.63 15.28
N GLU A 149 17.60 6.61 15.23
CA GLU A 149 17.48 7.89 15.94
C GLU A 149 16.31 8.77 15.45
N ILE A 150 15.88 8.57 14.21
CA ILE A 150 14.71 9.26 13.62
C ILE A 150 13.46 8.42 13.88
N HIS A 151 13.52 7.13 13.57
CA HIS A 151 12.39 6.21 13.63
C HIS A 151 11.88 5.94 15.05
N ARG A 152 12.77 5.76 16.02
CA ARG A 152 12.48 5.71 17.47
C ARG A 152 11.45 4.67 17.89
N THR A 153 11.53 3.46 17.34
CA THR A 153 10.77 2.30 17.85
C THR A 153 11.72 1.28 18.47
N GLU A 154 11.16 0.31 19.16
CA GLU A 154 11.89 -0.85 19.63
C GLU A 154 12.48 -1.62 18.43
N PRO A 155 13.71 -2.18 18.56
CA PRO A 155 14.31 -2.98 17.50
C PRO A 155 13.39 -4.10 17.03
N TYR A 156 13.28 -4.28 15.70
CA TYR A 156 12.49 -5.32 15.05
C TYR A 156 10.97 -5.23 15.24
N VAL A 157 10.45 -4.11 15.75
CA VAL A 157 9.02 -3.89 15.94
C VAL A 157 8.43 -3.03 14.84
N TYR A 158 7.30 -3.48 14.29
CA TYR A 158 6.51 -2.68 13.34
C TYR A 158 5.69 -1.63 14.07
N SER A 159 5.67 -0.43 13.53
CA SER A 159 4.79 0.66 13.98
C SER A 159 3.48 0.67 13.19
N GLN A 160 2.45 1.30 13.76
CA GLN A 160 1.20 1.56 13.06
C GLN A 160 1.39 2.61 11.98
N MET A 161 2.10 3.70 12.32
CA MET A 161 2.35 4.80 11.39
C MET A 161 3.73 5.41 11.63
N ILE A 162 4.22 6.09 10.61
CA ILE A 162 5.37 6.98 10.66
C ILE A 162 4.86 8.38 10.32
N ALA A 163 5.33 9.40 11.04
CA ALA A 163 4.96 10.78 10.80
C ALA A 163 5.31 11.17 9.34
N GLY A 164 4.32 11.70 8.62
CA GLY A 164 4.44 12.09 7.22
C GLY A 164 5.17 13.43 7.04
N ARG A 165 5.36 13.83 5.78
CA ARG A 165 6.16 15.03 5.42
C ARG A 165 5.59 16.35 5.97
N ASP A 166 4.29 16.39 6.25
CA ASP A 166 3.62 17.59 6.80
C ASP A 166 3.72 17.66 8.33
N ALA A 167 4.24 16.62 8.99
CA ALA A 167 4.45 16.59 10.44
C ALA A 167 5.81 17.19 10.83
N ALA A 168 5.87 17.87 11.96
CA ALA A 168 7.13 18.41 12.50
C ALA A 168 8.19 17.33 12.79
N ALA A 169 7.75 16.11 13.14
CA ALA A 169 8.62 14.98 13.43
C ALA A 169 8.63 13.97 12.26
N PHE A 170 8.77 14.44 11.02
CA PHE A 170 8.80 13.59 9.82
C PHE A 170 9.79 12.42 9.99
N GLY A 171 9.33 11.20 9.74
CA GLY A 171 10.10 9.97 9.89
C GLY A 171 9.98 9.29 11.26
N GLU A 172 9.45 9.96 12.28
CA GLU A 172 9.28 9.37 13.61
C GLU A 172 8.08 8.42 13.65
N ALA A 173 8.31 7.19 14.03
CA ALA A 173 7.27 6.17 14.14
C ALA A 173 6.43 6.34 15.42
N LYS A 174 5.17 5.90 15.31
CA LYS A 174 4.18 5.99 16.39
C LYS A 174 3.41 4.67 16.54
N ASN A 175 2.95 4.42 17.76
CA ASN A 175 2.09 3.28 18.10
C ASN A 175 2.70 1.94 17.65
N SER A 176 3.91 1.65 18.13
CA SER A 176 4.52 0.34 17.97
C SER A 176 3.64 -0.77 18.56
N TRP A 177 3.69 -1.98 18.03
CA TRP A 177 2.89 -3.15 18.37
C TRP A 177 1.42 -3.12 17.94
N LEU A 178 0.76 -1.98 17.95
CA LEU A 178 -0.67 -1.82 17.66
C LEU A 178 -0.94 -1.71 16.15
N THR A 179 -0.59 -2.75 15.38
CA THR A 179 -0.67 -2.66 13.91
C THR A 179 -0.87 -4.00 13.23
N GLY A 180 -1.55 -3.98 12.08
CA GLY A 180 -1.59 -5.09 11.12
C GLY A 180 -0.38 -5.14 10.18
N THR A 181 0.61 -4.26 10.34
CA THR A 181 1.76 -4.15 9.42
C THR A 181 2.56 -5.44 9.34
N ALA A 182 2.86 -6.09 10.47
CA ALA A 182 3.62 -7.33 10.51
C ALA A 182 2.94 -8.45 9.69
N ALA A 183 1.62 -8.62 9.86
CA ALA A 183 0.85 -9.63 9.13
C ALA A 183 0.85 -9.35 7.62
N TRP A 184 0.59 -8.11 7.20
CA TRP A 184 0.61 -7.74 5.79
C TRP A 184 2.00 -7.82 5.17
N THR A 185 3.04 -7.45 5.92
CA THR A 185 4.43 -7.57 5.45
C THR A 185 4.84 -9.03 5.30
N PHE A 186 4.38 -9.92 6.21
CA PHE A 186 4.59 -11.36 6.08
C PHE A 186 3.91 -11.92 4.80
N VAL A 187 2.67 -11.52 4.53
CA VAL A 187 1.96 -11.90 3.29
C VAL A 187 2.72 -11.36 2.07
N ASN A 188 3.13 -10.10 2.11
CA ASN A 188 3.85 -9.45 1.02
C ASN A 188 5.16 -10.19 0.69
N ILE A 189 6.04 -10.40 1.68
CA ILE A 189 7.32 -11.07 1.41
C ILE A 189 7.12 -12.53 0.98
N SER A 190 6.27 -13.30 1.65
CA SER A 190 6.14 -14.73 1.40
C SER A 190 5.33 -15.05 0.14
N GLN A 191 4.21 -14.34 -0.10
CA GLN A 191 3.27 -14.69 -1.16
C GLN A 191 3.43 -13.87 -2.43
N TYR A 192 3.98 -12.64 -2.33
CA TYR A 192 4.13 -11.76 -3.49
C TYR A 192 5.59 -11.64 -3.92
N ILE A 193 6.52 -11.25 -3.06
CA ILE A 193 7.94 -11.10 -3.44
C ILE A 193 8.58 -12.47 -3.68
N LEU A 194 8.55 -13.38 -2.70
CA LEU A 194 9.02 -14.75 -2.88
C LEU A 194 8.06 -15.62 -3.68
N GLY A 195 6.80 -15.20 -3.78
CA GLY A 195 5.81 -15.78 -4.66
C GLY A 195 5.34 -17.20 -4.29
N ILE A 196 5.41 -17.58 -3.01
CA ILE A 196 4.98 -18.90 -2.54
C ILE A 196 3.52 -18.81 -2.06
N GLN A 197 2.59 -19.00 -2.98
CA GLN A 197 1.17 -18.73 -2.76
C GLN A 197 0.39 -20.02 -2.48
N PRO A 198 -0.23 -20.18 -1.30
CA PRO A 198 -1.18 -21.24 -1.07
C PRO A 198 -2.46 -21.00 -1.89
N THR A 199 -2.91 -22.01 -2.61
CA THR A 199 -4.14 -22.00 -3.40
C THR A 199 -5.05 -23.15 -3.01
N LEU A 200 -6.28 -23.19 -3.53
CA LEU A 200 -7.18 -24.32 -3.30
C LEU A 200 -6.61 -25.62 -3.87
N ASP A 201 -5.90 -25.55 -4.98
CA ASP A 201 -5.39 -26.71 -5.71
C ASP A 201 -3.96 -27.11 -5.29
N GLY A 202 -3.22 -26.26 -4.58
CA GLY A 202 -1.84 -26.54 -4.20
C GLY A 202 -1.02 -25.29 -3.84
N LEU A 203 0.28 -25.33 -4.11
CA LEU A 203 1.18 -24.19 -4.03
C LEU A 203 1.45 -23.64 -5.43
N ARG A 204 1.19 -22.35 -5.62
CA ARG A 204 1.64 -21.61 -6.80
C ARG A 204 2.98 -20.98 -6.51
N ILE A 205 3.96 -21.19 -7.38
CA ILE A 205 5.30 -20.59 -7.29
C ILE A 205 5.42 -19.53 -8.39
N ALA A 206 5.49 -18.28 -8.00
CA ALA A 206 5.56 -17.14 -8.92
C ALA A 206 6.39 -15.99 -8.32
N PRO A 207 7.73 -16.13 -8.20
CA PRO A 207 8.60 -15.11 -7.62
C PRO A 207 8.57 -13.79 -8.39
N CYS A 208 8.58 -12.68 -7.65
CA CYS A 208 8.76 -11.33 -8.17
C CYS A 208 9.87 -10.63 -7.40
N ILE A 209 11.07 -11.22 -7.44
CA ILE A 209 12.25 -10.74 -6.72
C ILE A 209 12.98 -9.64 -7.50
N PRO A 210 13.75 -8.76 -6.81
CA PRO A 210 14.58 -7.77 -7.48
C PRO A 210 15.72 -8.45 -8.26
N ALA A 211 16.13 -7.86 -9.37
CA ALA A 211 17.22 -8.39 -10.22
C ALA A 211 18.56 -8.57 -9.47
N ALA A 212 18.78 -7.81 -8.40
CA ALA A 212 19.97 -7.94 -7.55
C ALA A 212 19.94 -9.16 -6.62
N MET A 213 18.79 -9.84 -6.47
CA MET A 213 18.66 -11.06 -5.69
C MET A 213 18.84 -12.27 -6.62
N PRO A 214 19.98 -12.99 -6.55
CA PRO A 214 20.29 -14.04 -7.52
C PRO A 214 19.42 -15.28 -7.38
N GLY A 215 18.79 -15.47 -6.23
CA GLY A 215 17.93 -16.59 -5.93
C GLY A 215 17.68 -16.71 -4.43
N PHE A 216 16.86 -17.69 -4.05
CA PHE A 216 16.57 -18.02 -2.65
C PHE A 216 16.16 -19.47 -2.53
N THR A 217 16.23 -20.00 -1.31
CA THR A 217 15.68 -21.32 -0.96
C THR A 217 14.58 -21.11 0.08
N VAL A 218 13.47 -21.84 -0.07
CA VAL A 218 12.35 -21.81 0.87
C VAL A 218 11.98 -23.23 1.24
N THR A 219 11.92 -23.51 2.53
CA THR A 219 11.29 -24.72 3.06
C THR A 219 9.91 -24.37 3.60
N ARG A 220 8.86 -24.97 3.07
CA ARG A 220 7.48 -24.68 3.47
C ARG A 220 6.69 -25.95 3.75
N THR A 221 6.11 -26.03 4.94
CA THR A 221 5.10 -27.02 5.25
C THR A 221 3.73 -26.57 4.73
N TYR A 222 3.09 -27.42 3.91
CA TYR A 222 1.76 -27.16 3.38
C TYR A 222 0.97 -28.47 3.24
N ARG A 223 -0.23 -28.53 3.82
CA ARG A 223 -1.13 -29.70 3.81
C ARG A 223 -0.45 -31.01 4.22
N GLY A 224 0.44 -30.96 5.25
CA GLY A 224 1.14 -32.11 5.80
C GLY A 224 2.36 -32.55 5.02
N ALA A 225 2.71 -31.92 3.92
CA ALA A 225 3.95 -32.15 3.17
C ALA A 225 4.94 -30.99 3.36
N VAL A 226 6.23 -31.30 3.27
CA VAL A 226 7.31 -30.31 3.26
C VAL A 226 7.77 -30.13 1.82
N TYR A 227 7.83 -28.89 1.37
CA TYR A 227 8.31 -28.47 0.04
C TYR A 227 9.62 -27.69 0.21
N GLU A 228 10.58 -27.97 -0.65
CA GLU A 228 11.86 -27.26 -0.77
C GLU A 228 12.03 -26.68 -2.17
#